data_13aba69a350bf04541b81e708690544a
#
_entry.id   13aba69a350bf04541b81e708690544a
#
_cell.length_a   1.000
_cell.length_b   1.000
_cell.length_c   1.000
_cell.angle_alpha   90.00
_cell.angle_beta   90.00
_cell.angle_gamma   90.00
#
_symmetry.space_group_name_H-M   'P 1'
#
loop_
_entity.id
_entity.type
_entity.pdbx_description
1 polymer ?
#
loop_
_entity_poly.entity_id
_entity_poly.type
_entity_poly.pdbx_seq_one_letter_code
_entity_poly.pdbx_strand_id
1 'polypeptide(L)'
;MEATRLQMQNFLIFLLDLVGVTVGYFAAVWLRFGNIETGYTVMGNDTYYRWLIAIVVLMMIYFLFRPNRGFFKRKFIEEMRMNLQTIILMAAGMAMVAFLIQDAKDYSRFIYIFTSGFSFVWMQITHRVYRKYWLSRRKDHSYARKMMIITTSDHAEEVIGNIMEEKNWDLWITSVAVVDKDMTGWLINEIPVVAHSYRSIFEYAMRSVVDEVFLYIPMDDEFPIAMTIQNLEDMGIKTNLNISQFQINENLERSLEKVGPYESVSFSGHNVSFVMLMMKRAMDIAGGLVGMLITAIAVIIVGPLVKLESPGPLFFSQKRVGKNGRIFKIYKIRSMYQDAEERKKELMAQNEMDGLMFKMKDDPRITKVGKFIRKTSIDELPQFWNVLKGDMSLVGTRPPTVDEFEQYSAYHKKRLCQKPGLTGVWQVSGRSTITDFEEIVQMDVDYIDHWSIWRDIGILFKTVWLVVCGDDGAQ
;
A
#
# COMPACT_ATOMS: atom_id res chain seq x y z
N MET A 1 10.73 -1.00 0.83
CA MET A 1 9.34 -1.47 0.99
C MET A 1 9.16 -2.44 2.16
N GLU A 2 10.04 -3.39 2.38
CA GLU A 2 9.94 -4.34 3.51
C GLU A 2 10.08 -3.64 4.86
N ALA A 3 11.11 -2.83 5.02
CA ALA A 3 11.29 -1.98 6.20
C ALA A 3 10.07 -1.10 6.45
N THR A 4 9.49 -0.53 5.41
CA THR A 4 8.30 0.34 5.47
C THR A 4 7.05 -0.42 5.93
N ARG A 5 6.83 -1.63 5.40
CA ARG A 5 5.67 -2.46 5.78
C ARG A 5 5.80 -2.97 7.22
N LEU A 6 6.99 -3.40 7.60
CA LEU A 6 7.29 -3.82 8.97
C LEU A 6 7.12 -2.65 9.95
N GLN A 7 7.57 -1.45 9.57
CA GLN A 7 7.39 -0.24 10.34
C GLN A 7 5.90 0.13 10.47
N MET A 8 5.12 0.01 9.40
CA MET A 8 3.68 0.25 9.42
C MET A 8 2.94 -0.73 10.33
N GLN A 9 3.31 -2.02 10.30
CA GLN A 9 2.74 -3.02 11.19
C GLN A 9 3.10 -2.74 12.66
N ASN A 10 4.36 -2.42 12.93
CA ASN A 10 4.81 -2.05 14.27
C ASN A 10 4.08 -0.80 14.78
N PHE A 11 3.81 0.16 13.90
CA PHE A 11 3.06 1.36 14.23
C PHE A 11 1.59 1.07 14.51
N LEU A 12 0.95 0.19 13.74
CA LEU A 12 -0.44 -0.24 14.01
C LEU A 12 -0.56 -0.97 15.35
N ILE A 13 0.41 -1.82 15.68
CA ILE A 13 0.46 -2.47 17.00
C ILE A 13 0.62 -1.43 18.10
N PHE A 14 1.53 -0.46 17.93
CA PHE A 14 1.70 0.65 18.85
C PHE A 14 0.41 1.47 19.04
N LEU A 15 -0.33 1.75 17.97
CA LEU A 15 -1.63 2.43 18.09
C LEU A 15 -2.66 1.60 18.86
N LEU A 16 -2.71 0.28 18.66
CA LEU A 16 -3.58 -0.61 19.41
C LEU A 16 -3.22 -0.62 20.90
N ASP A 17 -1.92 -0.62 21.20
CA ASP A 17 -1.42 -0.56 22.58
C ASP A 17 -1.75 0.79 23.23
N LEU A 18 -1.55 1.88 22.50
CA LEU A 18 -1.87 3.23 22.94
C LEU A 18 -3.36 3.38 23.27
N VAL A 19 -4.24 2.86 22.40
CA VAL A 19 -5.69 2.83 22.64
C VAL A 19 -5.99 2.04 23.92
N GLY A 20 -5.38 0.86 24.10
CA GLY A 20 -5.61 0.02 25.27
C GLY A 20 -5.18 0.69 26.57
N VAL A 21 -4.03 1.35 26.57
CA VAL A 21 -3.55 2.07 27.76
C VAL A 21 -4.46 3.27 28.07
N THR A 22 -4.88 4.01 27.04
CA THR A 22 -5.78 5.17 27.20
C THR A 22 -7.15 4.74 27.73
N VAL A 23 -7.74 3.70 27.13
CA VAL A 23 -9.03 3.14 27.60
C VAL A 23 -8.92 2.61 29.02
N GLY A 24 -7.83 1.87 29.31
CA GLY A 24 -7.57 1.34 30.66
C GLY A 24 -7.42 2.45 31.71
N TYR A 25 -6.78 3.56 31.32
CA TYR A 25 -6.66 4.72 32.20
C TYR A 25 -8.02 5.36 32.52
N PHE A 26 -8.83 5.63 31.50
CA PHE A 26 -10.17 6.20 31.71
C PHE A 26 -11.10 5.25 32.47
N ALA A 27 -11.02 3.94 32.17
CA ALA A 27 -11.77 2.94 32.92
C ALA A 27 -11.37 2.90 34.41
N ALA A 28 -10.08 3.01 34.70
CA ALA A 28 -9.57 3.07 36.07
C ALA A 28 -10.06 4.32 36.83
N VAL A 29 -10.05 5.47 36.17
CA VAL A 29 -10.58 6.73 36.72
C VAL A 29 -12.08 6.61 36.99
N TRP A 30 -12.84 6.07 36.03
CA TRP A 30 -14.28 5.86 36.17
C TRP A 30 -14.62 4.89 37.29
N LEU A 31 -13.93 3.76 37.41
CA LEU A 31 -14.13 2.78 38.46
C LEU A 31 -13.79 3.34 39.84
N ARG A 32 -12.80 4.22 39.95
CA ARG A 32 -12.37 4.82 41.19
C ARG A 32 -13.34 5.86 41.71
N PHE A 33 -13.92 6.67 40.82
CA PHE A 33 -14.70 7.86 41.19
C PHE A 33 -16.18 7.77 40.81
N GLY A 34 -16.63 6.70 40.15
CA GLY A 34 -17.99 6.50 39.66
C GLY A 34 -18.40 7.41 38.50
N ASN A 35 -17.62 8.44 38.22
CA ASN A 35 -17.80 9.33 37.09
C ASN A 35 -16.45 9.98 36.76
N ILE A 36 -16.16 10.18 35.47
CA ILE A 36 -14.95 10.88 35.01
C ILE A 36 -14.94 12.33 35.51
N GLU A 37 -16.09 13.03 35.47
CA GLU A 37 -16.22 14.41 35.96
C GLU A 37 -15.93 14.54 37.44
N THR A 38 -16.38 13.59 38.27
CA THR A 38 -16.14 13.61 39.73
C THR A 38 -14.64 13.41 40.02
N GLY A 39 -13.95 12.61 39.24
CA GLY A 39 -12.49 12.45 39.33
C GLY A 39 -11.72 13.76 39.08
N TYR A 40 -12.19 14.58 38.16
CA TYR A 40 -11.61 15.90 37.89
C TYR A 40 -11.80 16.91 39.02
N THR A 41 -12.95 16.92 39.65
CA THR A 41 -13.26 17.87 40.74
C THR A 41 -12.53 17.54 42.04
N VAL A 42 -12.19 16.27 42.29
CA VAL A 42 -11.53 15.82 43.53
C VAL A 42 -10.02 16.03 43.50
N MET A 43 -9.37 15.98 42.33
CA MET A 43 -7.90 16.08 42.25
C MET A 43 -7.39 17.34 41.51
N GLY A 44 -8.24 18.31 41.20
CA GLY A 44 -7.87 19.45 40.34
C GLY A 44 -7.84 19.09 38.88
N ASN A 45 -8.39 19.95 38.01
CA ASN A 45 -8.68 19.67 36.59
C ASN A 45 -7.49 19.23 35.73
N ASP A 46 -6.24 19.56 36.15
CA ASP A 46 -5.05 19.33 35.33
C ASP A 46 -4.33 18.02 35.62
N THR A 47 -4.47 17.45 36.83
CA THR A 47 -3.63 16.32 37.28
C THR A 47 -3.84 15.07 36.46
N TYR A 48 -5.07 14.71 36.11
CA TYR A 48 -5.35 13.52 35.30
C TYR A 48 -4.89 13.65 33.84
N TYR A 49 -5.03 14.82 33.23
CA TYR A 49 -4.52 15.05 31.88
C TYR A 49 -2.99 15.03 31.84
N ARG A 50 -2.31 15.57 32.85
CA ARG A 50 -0.84 15.51 32.92
C ARG A 50 -0.34 14.07 32.99
N TRP A 51 -1.00 13.22 33.78
CA TRP A 51 -0.65 11.81 33.88
C TRP A 51 -0.93 11.05 32.58
N LEU A 52 -2.06 11.31 31.92
CA LEU A 52 -2.36 10.72 30.62
C LEU A 52 -1.31 11.12 29.58
N ILE A 53 -0.96 12.41 29.53
CA ILE A 53 0.09 12.91 28.62
C ILE A 53 1.42 12.22 28.91
N ALA A 54 1.81 12.08 30.18
CA ALA A 54 3.04 11.39 30.57
C ALA A 54 3.05 9.94 30.11
N ILE A 55 1.93 9.21 30.23
CA ILE A 55 1.78 7.85 29.75
C ILE A 55 1.97 7.79 28.22
N VAL A 56 1.31 8.67 27.48
CA VAL A 56 1.41 8.73 26.00
C VAL A 56 2.83 9.03 25.56
N VAL A 57 3.49 9.99 26.19
CA VAL A 57 4.89 10.35 25.89
C VAL A 57 5.84 9.17 26.18
N LEU A 58 5.69 8.50 27.31
CA LEU A 58 6.48 7.31 27.65
C LEU A 58 6.27 6.17 26.63
N MET A 59 5.03 5.96 26.19
CA MET A 59 4.74 4.98 25.13
C MET A 59 5.39 5.35 23.80
N MET A 60 5.37 6.63 23.41
CA MET A 60 6.05 7.10 22.21
C MET A 60 7.57 6.87 22.30
N ILE A 61 8.18 7.24 23.44
CA ILE A 61 9.61 7.00 23.69
C ILE A 61 9.92 5.51 23.59
N TYR A 62 9.12 4.66 24.27
CA TYR A 62 9.30 3.22 24.23
C TYR A 62 9.23 2.67 22.80
N PHE A 63 8.26 3.13 22.00
CA PHE A 63 8.11 2.71 20.60
C PHE A 63 9.32 3.08 19.74
N LEU A 64 9.91 4.28 19.95
CA LEU A 64 11.10 4.73 19.22
C LEU A 64 12.32 3.84 19.52
N PHE A 65 12.53 3.45 20.78
CA PHE A 65 13.69 2.66 21.19
C PHE A 65 13.51 1.15 21.05
N ARG A 66 12.27 0.65 21.09
CA ARG A 66 11.94 -0.77 20.97
C ARG A 66 10.82 -1.05 19.98
N PRO A 67 11.09 -0.93 18.68
CA PRO A 67 10.11 -1.33 17.69
C PRO A 67 9.81 -2.83 17.82
N ASN A 68 8.56 -3.22 17.57
CA ASN A 68 8.05 -4.61 17.71
C ASN A 68 8.61 -5.55 16.63
N ARG A 69 9.96 -5.68 16.54
CA ARG A 69 10.63 -6.54 15.56
C ARG A 69 10.27 -8.01 15.80
N GLY A 70 10.03 -8.74 14.73
CA GLY A 70 9.75 -10.19 14.78
C GLY A 70 8.39 -10.59 15.38
N PHE A 71 7.42 -9.67 15.46
CA PHE A 71 6.09 -9.90 16.06
C PHE A 71 5.39 -11.17 15.55
N PHE A 72 5.40 -11.44 14.25
CA PHE A 72 4.73 -12.62 13.68
C PHE A 72 5.49 -13.94 13.92
N LYS A 73 6.79 -13.89 14.20
CA LYS A 73 7.64 -15.08 14.45
C LYS A 73 7.62 -15.50 15.93
N ARG A 74 7.11 -14.66 16.86
CA ARG A 74 7.14 -14.92 18.31
C ARG A 74 6.19 -16.03 18.74
N LYS A 75 6.66 -16.88 19.63
CA LYS A 75 5.83 -17.86 20.36
C LYS A 75 4.98 -17.15 21.44
N PHE A 76 3.93 -17.82 21.91
CA PHE A 76 3.02 -17.26 22.91
C PHE A 76 3.75 -16.75 24.18
N ILE A 77 4.68 -17.55 24.72
CA ILE A 77 5.43 -17.19 25.93
C ILE A 77 6.33 -15.97 25.71
N GLU A 78 6.95 -15.88 24.53
CA GLU A 78 7.77 -14.73 24.15
C GLU A 78 6.94 -13.44 24.06
N GLU A 79 5.75 -13.53 23.49
CA GLU A 79 4.82 -12.40 23.39
C GLU A 79 4.37 -11.94 24.78
N MET A 80 3.98 -12.89 25.62
CA MET A 80 3.58 -12.59 27.01
C MET A 80 4.72 -11.92 27.78
N ARG A 81 5.95 -12.42 27.64
CA ARG A 81 7.15 -11.84 28.27
C ARG A 81 7.40 -10.41 27.76
N MET A 82 7.28 -10.17 26.45
CA MET A 82 7.50 -8.85 25.86
C MET A 82 6.45 -7.85 26.35
N ASN A 83 5.18 -8.23 26.36
CA ASN A 83 4.10 -7.37 26.86
C ASN A 83 4.27 -7.07 28.36
N LEU A 84 4.66 -8.06 29.15
CA LEU A 84 4.96 -7.85 30.57
C LEU A 84 6.15 -6.89 30.77
N GLN A 85 7.23 -7.05 29.98
CA GLN A 85 8.36 -6.11 30.02
C GLN A 85 7.94 -4.69 29.66
N THR A 86 7.06 -4.52 28.65
CA THR A 86 6.50 -3.23 28.26
C THR A 86 5.77 -2.57 29.40
N ILE A 87 4.87 -3.30 30.07
CA ILE A 87 4.10 -2.78 31.20
C ILE A 87 5.01 -2.45 32.39
N ILE A 88 5.99 -3.29 32.71
CA ILE A 88 6.96 -3.00 33.79
C ILE A 88 7.76 -1.74 33.49
N LEU A 89 8.26 -1.56 32.26
CA LEU A 89 9.00 -0.37 31.86
C LEU A 89 8.13 0.89 31.91
N MET A 90 6.87 0.78 31.45
CA MET A 90 5.91 1.88 31.53
C MET A 90 5.61 2.23 32.99
N ALA A 91 5.39 1.22 33.84
CA ALA A 91 5.16 1.41 35.24
C ALA A 91 6.36 2.07 35.96
N ALA A 92 7.57 1.62 35.68
CA ALA A 92 8.78 2.21 36.21
C ALA A 92 8.99 3.66 35.73
N GLY A 93 8.73 3.92 34.42
CA GLY A 93 8.77 5.26 33.84
C GLY A 93 7.78 6.23 34.51
N MET A 94 6.55 5.77 34.73
CA MET A 94 5.54 6.56 35.45
C MET A 94 5.93 6.84 36.90
N ALA A 95 6.49 5.83 37.62
CA ALA A 95 7.01 6.03 38.95
C ALA A 95 8.15 7.07 38.99
N MET A 96 9.04 7.04 37.99
CA MET A 96 10.10 8.01 37.82
C MET A 96 9.55 9.43 37.58
N VAL A 97 8.54 9.56 36.72
CA VAL A 97 7.87 10.85 36.46
C VAL A 97 7.22 11.36 37.72
N ALA A 98 6.52 10.50 38.50
CA ALA A 98 5.91 10.85 39.76
C ALA A 98 6.94 11.36 40.77
N PHE A 99 8.11 10.71 40.83
CA PHE A 99 9.21 11.12 41.71
C PHE A 99 9.78 12.48 41.31
N LEU A 100 10.01 12.72 40.01
CA LEU A 100 10.60 13.98 39.49
C LEU A 100 9.65 15.17 39.65
N ILE A 101 8.34 14.98 39.50
CA ILE A 101 7.34 16.06 39.60
C ILE A 101 6.97 16.32 41.08
N GLN A 102 7.38 15.45 42.00
CA GLN A 102 7.02 15.48 43.42
C GLN A 102 5.51 15.40 43.73
N ASP A 103 4.73 14.93 42.78
CA ASP A 103 3.26 14.85 42.83
C ASP A 103 2.77 13.43 43.14
N ALA A 104 3.62 12.60 43.75
CA ALA A 104 3.31 11.20 44.04
C ALA A 104 2.14 11.04 45.07
N LYS A 105 1.82 12.08 45.84
CA LYS A 105 0.74 12.05 46.84
C LYS A 105 -0.65 12.07 46.22
N ASP A 106 -0.79 12.68 45.06
CA ASP A 106 -2.07 12.93 44.37
C ASP A 106 -2.42 11.83 43.37
N TYR A 107 -1.49 10.89 43.11
CA TYR A 107 -1.72 9.80 42.14
C TYR A 107 -2.27 8.54 42.87
N SER A 108 -3.44 8.12 42.42
CA SER A 108 -4.10 6.94 42.96
C SER A 108 -3.39 5.64 42.62
N ARG A 109 -2.93 4.89 43.61
CA ARG A 109 -2.33 3.54 43.43
C ARG A 109 -3.28 2.59 42.70
N PHE A 110 -4.59 2.72 42.94
CA PHE A 110 -5.60 1.92 42.25
C PHE A 110 -5.59 2.16 40.75
N ILE A 111 -5.58 3.44 40.31
CA ILE A 111 -5.55 3.80 38.89
C ILE A 111 -4.29 3.23 38.24
N TYR A 112 -3.16 3.35 38.91
CA TYR A 112 -1.87 2.84 38.41
C TYR A 112 -1.88 1.32 38.18
N ILE A 113 -2.32 0.54 39.21
CA ILE A 113 -2.34 -0.91 39.12
C ILE A 113 -3.40 -1.39 38.12
N PHE A 114 -4.58 -0.78 38.14
CA PHE A 114 -5.67 -1.17 37.24
C PHE A 114 -5.31 -0.87 35.78
N THR A 115 -4.78 0.32 35.47
CA THR A 115 -4.35 0.68 34.14
C THR A 115 -3.27 -0.28 33.63
N SER A 116 -2.29 -0.63 34.44
CA SER A 116 -1.23 -1.58 34.10
C SER A 116 -1.78 -2.98 33.81
N GLY A 117 -2.65 -3.50 34.69
CA GLY A 117 -3.29 -4.82 34.55
C GLY A 117 -4.20 -4.88 33.32
N PHE A 118 -5.06 -3.87 33.15
CA PHE A 118 -5.95 -3.77 31.99
C PHE A 118 -5.15 -3.70 30.68
N SER A 119 -4.13 -2.87 30.63
CA SER A 119 -3.28 -2.72 29.44
C SER A 119 -2.57 -4.02 29.08
N PHE A 120 -2.09 -4.77 30.08
CA PHE A 120 -1.51 -6.10 29.85
C PHE A 120 -2.49 -7.06 29.18
N VAL A 121 -3.70 -7.16 29.76
CA VAL A 121 -4.76 -8.04 29.21
C VAL A 121 -5.18 -7.59 27.82
N TRP A 122 -5.34 -6.29 27.61
CA TRP A 122 -5.64 -5.70 26.31
C TRP A 122 -4.59 -6.06 25.26
N MET A 123 -3.30 -5.85 25.55
CA MET A 123 -2.21 -6.21 24.65
C MET A 123 -2.22 -7.70 24.32
N GLN A 124 -2.48 -8.59 25.32
CA GLN A 124 -2.56 -10.02 25.06
C GLN A 124 -3.68 -10.39 24.07
N ILE A 125 -4.84 -9.74 24.22
CA ILE A 125 -6.01 -10.01 23.35
C ILE A 125 -5.78 -9.42 21.96
N THR A 126 -5.46 -8.13 21.89
CA THR A 126 -5.34 -7.40 20.63
C THR A 126 -4.21 -7.93 19.76
N HIS A 127 -3.05 -8.25 20.33
CA HIS A 127 -1.93 -8.86 19.61
C HIS A 127 -2.29 -10.23 19.04
N ARG A 128 -3.05 -11.07 19.78
CA ARG A 128 -3.52 -12.36 19.27
C ARG A 128 -4.54 -12.20 18.14
N VAL A 129 -5.52 -11.32 18.32
CA VAL A 129 -6.54 -11.04 17.32
C VAL A 129 -5.87 -10.50 16.05
N TYR A 130 -4.98 -9.52 16.20
CA TYR A 130 -4.23 -8.93 15.11
C TYR A 130 -3.39 -9.96 14.37
N ARG A 131 -2.63 -10.80 15.09
CA ARG A 131 -1.85 -11.89 14.51
C ARG A 131 -2.73 -12.90 13.77
N LYS A 132 -3.82 -13.38 14.42
CA LYS A 132 -4.77 -14.33 13.81
C LYS A 132 -5.38 -13.75 12.54
N TYR A 133 -5.78 -12.49 12.57
CA TYR A 133 -6.34 -11.78 11.40
C TYR A 133 -5.36 -11.76 10.22
N TRP A 134 -4.12 -11.39 10.45
CA TRP A 134 -3.12 -11.35 9.40
C TRP A 134 -2.69 -12.73 8.91
N LEU A 135 -2.53 -13.70 9.83
CA LEU A 135 -2.19 -15.08 9.46
C LEU A 135 -3.32 -15.79 8.72
N SER A 136 -4.59 -15.47 9.00
CA SER A 136 -5.72 -16.02 8.24
C SER A 136 -5.76 -15.51 6.81
N ARG A 137 -5.31 -14.26 6.60
CA ARG A 137 -5.19 -13.68 5.25
C ARG A 137 -3.97 -14.16 4.47
N ARG A 138 -3.05 -14.87 5.11
CA ARG A 138 -1.92 -15.54 4.45
C ARG A 138 -2.38 -16.53 3.37
N LYS A 139 -3.53 -17.17 3.56
CA LYS A 139 -4.12 -18.08 2.56
C LYS A 139 -4.66 -17.34 1.33
N ASP A 140 -4.91 -16.05 1.44
CA ASP A 140 -5.29 -15.21 0.33
C ASP A 140 -4.03 -14.54 -0.22
N HIS A 141 -3.41 -15.21 -1.20
CA HIS A 141 -2.15 -14.80 -1.85
C HIS A 141 -2.20 -13.41 -2.50
N SER A 142 -3.38 -12.78 -2.53
CA SER A 142 -3.56 -11.43 -3.07
C SER A 142 -2.80 -10.35 -2.30
N TYR A 143 -2.51 -10.59 -1.02
CA TYR A 143 -1.80 -9.64 -0.14
C TYR A 143 -0.30 -9.91 0.02
N ALA A 144 0.18 -11.11 -0.36
CA ALA A 144 1.59 -11.44 -0.31
C ALA A 144 2.37 -10.76 -1.45
N ARG A 145 3.64 -10.41 -1.17
CA ARG A 145 4.56 -9.97 -2.23
C ARG A 145 4.88 -11.17 -3.10
N LYS A 146 4.74 -11.00 -4.40
CA LYS A 146 5.02 -12.04 -5.39
C LYS A 146 6.47 -11.95 -5.80
N MET A 147 7.22 -13.00 -5.48
CA MET A 147 8.64 -13.12 -5.80
C MET A 147 8.85 -14.07 -6.97
N MET A 148 9.68 -13.66 -7.90
CA MET A 148 10.29 -14.52 -8.91
C MET A 148 11.73 -14.80 -8.51
N ILE A 149 12.15 -16.06 -8.60
CA ILE A 149 13.55 -16.47 -8.35
C ILE A 149 14.24 -16.68 -9.70
N ILE A 150 15.44 -16.14 -9.86
CA ILE A 150 16.31 -16.41 -11.01
C ILE A 150 17.55 -17.14 -10.48
N THR A 151 17.75 -18.36 -10.96
CA THR A 151 18.82 -19.25 -10.46
C THR A 151 19.23 -20.27 -11.53
N THR A 152 20.18 -21.15 -11.18
CA THR A 152 20.60 -22.29 -12.00
C THR A 152 19.88 -23.57 -11.60
N SER A 153 19.87 -24.58 -12.48
CA SER A 153 19.22 -25.87 -12.26
C SER A 153 19.71 -26.56 -10.98
N ASP A 154 21.01 -26.46 -10.69
CA ASP A 154 21.65 -27.13 -9.55
C ASP A 154 21.25 -26.50 -8.19
N HIS A 155 20.90 -25.22 -8.15
CA HIS A 155 20.58 -24.51 -6.92
C HIS A 155 19.08 -24.26 -6.72
N ALA A 156 18.26 -24.47 -7.75
CA ALA A 156 16.85 -24.09 -7.73
C ALA A 156 16.06 -24.74 -6.58
N GLU A 157 16.21 -26.05 -6.40
CA GLU A 157 15.50 -26.81 -5.37
C GLU A 157 15.90 -26.38 -3.96
N GLU A 158 17.21 -26.22 -3.72
CA GLU A 158 17.77 -25.80 -2.44
C GLU A 158 17.32 -24.37 -2.08
N VAL A 159 17.44 -23.42 -3.01
CA VAL A 159 17.09 -22.01 -2.78
C VAL A 159 15.60 -21.84 -2.47
N ILE A 160 14.74 -22.50 -3.25
CA ILE A 160 13.30 -22.48 -3.02
C ILE A 160 12.98 -23.09 -1.65
N GLY A 161 13.54 -24.28 -1.34
CA GLY A 161 13.34 -24.96 -0.07
C GLY A 161 13.71 -24.08 1.13
N ASN A 162 14.91 -23.51 1.10
CA ASN A 162 15.43 -22.66 2.16
C ASN A 162 14.56 -21.39 2.40
N ILE A 163 14.07 -20.76 1.33
CA ILE A 163 13.18 -19.58 1.45
C ILE A 163 11.81 -19.99 2.01
N MET A 164 11.28 -21.14 1.59
CA MET A 164 9.97 -21.64 2.06
C MET A 164 10.00 -22.07 3.54
N GLU A 165 11.11 -22.65 4.01
CA GLU A 165 11.28 -23.06 5.41
C GLU A 165 11.22 -21.89 6.39
N GLU A 166 11.72 -20.71 6.01
CA GLU A 166 11.69 -19.52 6.87
C GLU A 166 10.28 -18.97 7.18
N LYS A 167 9.21 -19.52 6.59
CA LYS A 167 7.80 -19.16 6.83
C LYS A 167 7.55 -17.65 6.79
N ASN A 168 8.17 -16.97 5.84
CA ASN A 168 7.91 -15.56 5.61
C ASN A 168 6.46 -15.38 5.14
N TRP A 169 5.61 -14.83 6.00
CA TRP A 169 4.15 -14.72 5.78
C TRP A 169 3.76 -13.71 4.71
N ASP A 170 4.65 -12.80 4.36
CA ASP A 170 4.44 -11.71 3.43
C ASP A 170 5.10 -11.92 2.05
N LEU A 171 5.76 -13.06 1.86
CA LEU A 171 6.45 -13.44 0.65
C LEU A 171 5.83 -14.69 0.03
N TRP A 172 5.57 -14.65 -1.27
CA TRP A 172 5.05 -15.76 -2.06
C TRP A 172 5.91 -15.97 -3.29
N ILE A 173 6.59 -17.09 -3.39
CA ILE A 173 7.32 -17.48 -4.59
C ILE A 173 6.28 -17.89 -5.64
N THR A 174 6.18 -17.14 -6.73
CA THR A 174 5.20 -17.40 -7.80
C THR A 174 5.79 -18.07 -9.01
N SER A 175 7.09 -17.93 -9.22
CA SER A 175 7.75 -18.40 -10.43
C SER A 175 9.26 -18.49 -10.24
N VAL A 176 9.87 -19.36 -11.05
CA VAL A 176 11.31 -19.55 -11.13
C VAL A 176 11.76 -19.39 -12.57
N ALA A 177 12.90 -18.77 -12.79
CA ALA A 177 13.65 -18.82 -14.03
C ALA A 177 14.94 -19.60 -13.81
N VAL A 178 15.22 -20.57 -14.65
CA VAL A 178 16.43 -21.40 -14.63
C VAL A 178 17.28 -21.02 -15.83
N VAL A 179 18.46 -20.40 -15.61
CA VAL A 179 19.21 -19.72 -16.66
C VAL A 179 20.21 -20.59 -17.43
N ASP A 180 20.63 -21.72 -16.86
CA ASP A 180 21.62 -22.64 -17.43
C ASP A 180 21.01 -23.78 -18.26
N LYS A 181 19.72 -24.06 -18.06
CA LYS A 181 19.03 -25.17 -18.73
C LYS A 181 17.57 -24.80 -19.01
N ASP A 182 17.06 -25.18 -20.18
CA ASP A 182 15.63 -25.02 -20.48
C ASP A 182 14.80 -26.06 -19.72
N MET A 183 14.18 -25.60 -18.64
CA MET A 183 13.24 -26.34 -17.82
C MET A 183 11.84 -25.69 -17.84
N THR A 184 11.56 -24.86 -18.84
CA THR A 184 10.28 -24.16 -18.95
C THR A 184 9.10 -25.13 -18.93
N GLY A 185 8.13 -24.88 -18.04
CA GLY A 185 6.97 -25.72 -17.84
C GLY A 185 7.15 -26.82 -16.76
N TRP A 186 8.35 -27.00 -16.22
CA TRP A 186 8.59 -27.92 -15.09
C TRP A 186 8.13 -27.27 -13.78
N LEU A 187 7.90 -28.11 -12.77
CA LEU A 187 7.62 -27.68 -11.39
C LEU A 187 8.78 -28.03 -10.48
N ILE A 188 9.29 -27.07 -9.74
CA ILE A 188 10.30 -27.26 -8.70
C ILE A 188 9.67 -26.88 -7.36
N ASN A 189 9.52 -27.82 -6.42
CA ASN A 189 8.80 -27.62 -5.15
C ASN A 189 7.41 -26.97 -5.36
N GLU A 190 6.65 -27.45 -6.34
CA GLU A 190 5.33 -26.93 -6.74
C GLU A 190 5.35 -25.54 -7.40
N ILE A 191 6.53 -24.91 -7.61
CA ILE A 191 6.67 -23.62 -8.24
C ILE A 191 6.97 -23.82 -9.74
N PRO A 192 6.25 -23.14 -10.66
CA PRO A 192 6.47 -23.30 -12.09
C PRO A 192 7.76 -22.62 -12.55
N VAL A 193 8.53 -23.31 -13.39
CA VAL A 193 9.63 -22.72 -14.16
C VAL A 193 9.04 -22.03 -15.38
N VAL A 194 9.22 -20.69 -15.46
CA VAL A 194 8.54 -19.84 -16.44
C VAL A 194 9.45 -19.30 -17.53
N ALA A 195 10.76 -19.34 -17.31
CA ALA A 195 11.73 -18.77 -18.24
C ALA A 195 13.10 -19.46 -18.08
N HIS A 196 13.90 -19.48 -19.15
CA HIS A 196 15.25 -20.04 -19.17
C HIS A 196 16.28 -19.08 -19.80
N SER A 197 15.85 -17.99 -20.42
CA SER A 197 16.74 -17.06 -21.08
C SER A 197 16.50 -15.64 -20.60
N TYR A 198 17.51 -14.79 -20.76
CA TYR A 198 17.42 -13.36 -20.46
C TYR A 198 16.13 -12.73 -21.06
N ARG A 199 15.85 -12.98 -22.31
CA ARG A 199 14.68 -12.43 -23.01
C ARG A 199 13.35 -12.93 -22.42
N SER A 200 13.23 -14.25 -22.19
CA SER A 200 12.00 -14.83 -21.64
C SER A 200 11.71 -14.41 -20.18
N ILE A 201 12.77 -14.11 -19.40
CA ILE A 201 12.67 -13.54 -18.07
C ILE A 201 11.98 -12.17 -18.12
N PHE A 202 12.41 -11.29 -19.03
CA PHE A 202 11.81 -9.96 -19.16
C PHE A 202 10.41 -10.01 -19.73
N GLU A 203 10.15 -10.84 -20.73
CA GLU A 203 8.81 -11.02 -21.29
C GLU A 203 7.82 -11.48 -20.20
N TYR A 204 8.23 -12.41 -19.35
CA TYR A 204 7.42 -12.85 -18.22
C TYR A 204 7.24 -11.74 -17.18
N ALA A 205 8.33 -11.08 -16.78
CA ALA A 205 8.29 -10.01 -15.79
C ALA A 205 7.45 -8.80 -16.24
N MET A 206 7.42 -8.49 -17.53
CA MET A 206 6.57 -7.43 -18.09
C MET A 206 5.07 -7.75 -18.00
N ARG A 207 4.69 -9.02 -18.19
CA ARG A 207 3.28 -9.41 -18.33
C ARG A 207 2.66 -10.01 -17.07
N SER A 208 3.51 -10.39 -16.12
CA SER A 208 3.08 -11.05 -14.87
C SER A 208 3.19 -10.12 -13.66
N VAL A 209 2.45 -10.46 -12.61
CA VAL A 209 2.55 -9.74 -11.33
C VAL A 209 3.80 -10.20 -10.59
N VAL A 210 4.85 -9.40 -10.64
CA VAL A 210 6.11 -9.61 -9.94
C VAL A 210 6.40 -8.36 -9.11
N ASP A 211 6.46 -8.49 -7.80
CA ASP A 211 6.79 -7.39 -6.89
C ASP A 211 8.30 -7.28 -6.66
N GLU A 212 8.96 -8.45 -6.61
CA GLU A 212 10.41 -8.51 -6.43
C GLU A 212 11.00 -9.73 -7.10
N VAL A 213 12.27 -9.63 -7.45
CA VAL A 213 13.09 -10.70 -8.02
C VAL A 213 14.23 -11.01 -7.07
N PHE A 214 14.51 -12.29 -6.85
CA PHE A 214 15.67 -12.78 -6.12
C PHE A 214 16.63 -13.47 -7.09
N LEU A 215 17.82 -12.92 -7.21
CA LEU A 215 18.90 -13.42 -8.04
C LEU A 215 19.85 -14.28 -7.20
N TYR A 216 19.90 -15.56 -7.49
CA TYR A 216 20.87 -16.50 -6.94
C TYR A 216 21.61 -17.21 -8.08
N ILE A 217 22.65 -16.56 -8.60
CA ILE A 217 23.43 -17.03 -9.75
C ILE A 217 24.90 -17.10 -9.34
N PRO A 218 25.61 -18.25 -9.57
CA PRO A 218 27.04 -18.32 -9.36
C PRO A 218 27.79 -17.26 -10.18
N MET A 219 28.96 -16.81 -9.66
CA MET A 219 29.75 -15.77 -10.33
C MET A 219 30.36 -16.20 -11.66
N ASP A 220 30.50 -17.48 -11.86
CA ASP A 220 31.17 -18.06 -13.04
C ASP A 220 30.25 -18.22 -14.25
N ASP A 221 28.96 -17.87 -14.10
CA ASP A 221 27.98 -17.94 -15.18
C ASP A 221 28.06 -16.74 -16.12
N GLU A 222 27.91 -16.99 -17.41
CA GLU A 222 27.85 -15.97 -18.47
C GLU A 222 26.56 -15.11 -18.41
N PHE A 223 25.74 -15.29 -17.39
CA PHE A 223 24.47 -14.57 -17.26
C PHE A 223 24.69 -13.08 -16.95
N PRO A 224 24.07 -12.15 -17.70
CA PRO A 224 24.31 -10.71 -17.59
C PRO A 224 23.61 -10.09 -16.37
N ILE A 225 24.11 -10.38 -15.15
CA ILE A 225 23.51 -9.96 -13.87
C ILE A 225 23.29 -8.45 -13.82
N ALA A 226 24.29 -7.63 -14.18
CA ALA A 226 24.21 -6.18 -14.11
C ALA A 226 23.09 -5.63 -15.02
N MET A 227 23.00 -6.12 -16.26
CA MET A 227 21.96 -5.72 -17.21
C MET A 227 20.58 -6.20 -16.77
N THR A 228 20.50 -7.39 -16.15
CA THR A 228 19.26 -7.93 -15.59
C THR A 228 18.74 -7.03 -14.45
N ILE A 229 19.61 -6.63 -13.51
CA ILE A 229 19.26 -5.74 -12.42
C ILE A 229 18.75 -4.41 -12.99
N GLN A 230 19.47 -3.80 -13.94
CA GLN A 230 19.11 -2.51 -14.52
C GLN A 230 17.74 -2.57 -15.22
N ASN A 231 17.49 -3.58 -16.05
CA ASN A 231 16.22 -3.70 -16.76
C ASN A 231 15.03 -4.01 -15.83
N LEU A 232 15.23 -4.77 -14.76
CA LEU A 232 14.20 -4.99 -13.75
C LEU A 232 13.92 -3.71 -12.94
N GLU A 233 14.96 -2.93 -12.65
CA GLU A 233 14.83 -1.61 -12.01
C GLU A 233 14.08 -0.63 -12.91
N ASP A 234 14.36 -0.62 -14.21
CA ASP A 234 13.64 0.18 -15.21
C ASP A 234 12.13 -0.18 -15.29
N MET A 235 11.76 -1.42 -14.94
CA MET A 235 10.36 -1.84 -14.80
C MET A 235 9.76 -1.50 -13.42
N GLY A 236 10.54 -0.92 -12.50
CA GLY A 236 10.12 -0.65 -11.13
C GLY A 236 10.01 -1.90 -10.25
N ILE A 237 10.66 -3.00 -10.63
CA ILE A 237 10.69 -4.25 -9.88
C ILE A 237 11.90 -4.25 -8.93
N LYS A 238 11.65 -4.48 -7.64
CA LYS A 238 12.71 -4.61 -6.66
C LYS A 238 13.53 -5.87 -6.94
N THR A 239 14.84 -5.71 -7.08
CA THR A 239 15.76 -6.84 -7.31
C THR A 239 16.65 -7.06 -6.09
N ASN A 240 16.71 -8.30 -5.60
CA ASN A 240 17.57 -8.75 -4.52
C ASN A 240 18.62 -9.68 -5.11
N LEU A 241 19.90 -9.34 -4.95
CA LEU A 241 21.01 -10.18 -5.36
C LEU A 241 21.59 -10.91 -4.15
N ASN A 242 21.76 -12.22 -4.25
CA ASN A 242 22.52 -12.97 -3.25
C ASN A 242 24.00 -12.58 -3.31
N ILE A 243 24.51 -12.08 -2.20
CA ILE A 243 25.89 -11.59 -2.08
C ILE A 243 26.74 -12.45 -1.15
N SER A 244 26.25 -13.58 -0.67
CA SER A 244 27.03 -14.44 0.21
C SER A 244 28.36 -14.91 -0.43
N GLN A 245 28.49 -14.77 -1.74
CA GLN A 245 29.70 -15.04 -2.52
C GLN A 245 30.59 -13.79 -2.74
N PHE A 246 30.11 -12.58 -2.39
CA PHE A 246 30.85 -11.34 -2.65
C PHE A 246 31.37 -10.71 -1.35
N GLN A 247 32.66 -10.37 -1.31
CA GLN A 247 33.16 -9.41 -0.32
C GLN A 247 32.88 -8.00 -0.83
N ILE A 248 31.80 -7.37 -0.35
CA ILE A 248 31.39 -6.03 -0.82
C ILE A 248 31.91 -4.96 0.12
N ASN A 249 32.64 -3.98 -0.42
CA ASN A 249 33.06 -2.76 0.28
C ASN A 249 31.85 -1.88 0.66
N GLU A 250 31.85 -1.32 1.88
CA GLU A 250 30.75 -0.68 2.61
C GLU A 250 30.19 0.64 2.02
N ASN A 251 30.68 1.12 0.87
CA ASN A 251 30.36 2.45 0.35
C ASN A 251 29.20 2.54 -0.65
N LEU A 252 28.30 1.53 -0.70
CA LEU A 252 27.17 1.56 -1.63
C LEU A 252 25.87 1.92 -0.91
N GLU A 253 25.16 2.97 -1.39
CA GLU A 253 23.81 3.37 -0.95
C GLU A 253 22.74 2.30 -1.26
N ARG A 254 22.98 1.05 -0.90
CA ARG A 254 22.12 -0.10 -1.17
C ARG A 254 21.76 -0.75 0.15
N SER A 255 20.49 -1.12 0.33
CA SER A 255 20.07 -1.77 1.58
C SER A 255 20.42 -3.24 1.57
N LEU A 256 21.10 -3.69 2.64
CA LEU A 256 21.25 -5.11 2.93
C LEU A 256 19.93 -5.65 3.47
N GLU A 257 19.38 -6.67 2.84
CA GLU A 257 18.14 -7.32 3.27
C GLU A 257 18.34 -8.84 3.35
N LYS A 258 17.55 -9.49 4.19
CA LYS A 258 17.50 -10.95 4.26
C LYS A 258 16.33 -11.49 3.47
N VAL A 259 16.62 -12.42 2.54
CA VAL A 259 15.63 -13.23 1.84
C VAL A 259 15.81 -14.67 2.32
N GLY A 260 14.94 -15.11 3.22
CA GLY A 260 15.15 -16.36 3.91
C GLY A 260 16.46 -16.36 4.73
N PRO A 261 17.32 -17.39 4.62
CA PRO A 261 18.62 -17.45 5.27
C PRO A 261 19.69 -16.59 4.57
N TYR A 262 19.42 -16.09 3.36
CA TYR A 262 20.42 -15.43 2.52
C TYR A 262 20.52 -13.94 2.81
N GLU A 263 21.76 -13.45 2.92
CA GLU A 263 22.04 -12.01 2.90
C GLU A 263 22.08 -11.53 1.45
N SER A 264 21.31 -10.49 1.15
CA SER A 264 21.14 -9.97 -0.20
C SER A 264 21.24 -8.45 -0.24
N VAL A 265 21.74 -7.92 -1.35
CA VAL A 265 21.67 -6.48 -1.65
C VAL A 265 20.39 -6.23 -2.41
N SER A 266 19.57 -5.32 -1.90
CA SER A 266 18.36 -4.86 -2.56
C SER A 266 18.64 -3.66 -3.43
N PHE A 267 18.23 -3.74 -4.68
CA PHE A 267 18.23 -2.64 -5.63
C PHE A 267 16.79 -2.17 -5.83
N SER A 268 16.48 -0.95 -5.45
CA SER A 268 15.13 -0.38 -5.64
C SER A 268 15.26 1.06 -6.07
N GLY A 269 14.54 1.46 -7.13
CA GLY A 269 14.62 2.77 -7.73
C GLY A 269 14.20 3.95 -6.85
N HIS A 270 13.54 3.71 -5.69
CA HIS A 270 13.13 4.81 -4.79
C HIS A 270 12.96 4.35 -3.34
N ASN A 271 13.80 4.87 -2.46
CA ASN A 271 13.60 4.78 -1.01
C ASN A 271 12.70 5.93 -0.53
N VAL A 272 11.40 5.71 -0.58
CA VAL A 272 10.45 6.66 0.02
C VAL A 272 10.40 6.46 1.52
N SER A 273 10.58 7.53 2.29
CA SER A 273 10.48 7.50 3.75
C SER A 273 9.13 6.93 4.21
N PHE A 274 9.18 6.05 5.21
CA PHE A 274 7.99 5.47 5.85
C PHE A 274 6.98 6.54 6.30
N VAL A 275 7.48 7.63 6.90
CA VAL A 275 6.63 8.74 7.36
C VAL A 275 5.86 9.36 6.20
N MET A 276 6.51 9.58 5.06
CA MET A 276 5.85 10.13 3.86
C MET A 276 4.76 9.20 3.31
N LEU A 277 5.01 7.87 3.31
CA LEU A 277 3.99 6.89 2.90
C LEU A 277 2.81 6.83 3.87
N MET A 278 3.06 6.98 5.16
CA MET A 278 2.00 7.11 6.16
C MET A 278 1.18 8.38 5.96
N MET A 279 1.84 9.52 5.75
CA MET A 279 1.16 10.79 5.47
C MET A 279 0.30 10.68 4.20
N LYS A 280 0.84 10.05 3.13
CA LYS A 280 0.08 9.78 1.91
C LYS A 280 -1.15 8.91 2.20
N ARG A 281 -1.01 7.84 2.97
CA ARG A 281 -2.16 6.97 3.31
C ARG A 281 -3.19 7.67 4.19
N ALA A 282 -2.75 8.48 5.15
CA ALA A 282 -3.63 9.29 5.98
C ALA A 282 -4.43 10.30 5.13
N MET A 283 -3.76 10.96 4.18
CA MET A 283 -4.40 11.85 3.20
C MET A 283 -5.40 11.09 2.33
N ASP A 284 -5.06 9.89 1.83
CA ASP A 284 -5.96 9.03 1.06
C ASP A 284 -7.22 8.65 1.85
N ILE A 285 -7.07 8.30 3.13
CA ILE A 285 -8.20 7.94 3.99
C ILE A 285 -9.07 9.16 4.26
N ALA A 286 -8.48 10.28 4.66
CA ALA A 286 -9.22 11.52 4.95
C ALA A 286 -10.00 12.01 3.71
N GLY A 287 -9.32 12.13 2.57
CA GLY A 287 -9.96 12.54 1.32
C GLY A 287 -10.95 11.50 0.79
N GLY A 288 -10.66 10.21 0.99
CA GLY A 288 -11.57 9.12 0.64
C GLY A 288 -12.88 9.16 1.43
N LEU A 289 -12.84 9.46 2.73
CA LEU A 289 -14.04 9.62 3.58
C LEU A 289 -14.89 10.82 3.13
N VAL A 290 -14.25 11.96 2.89
CA VAL A 290 -14.93 13.17 2.37
C VAL A 290 -15.52 12.87 0.99
N GLY A 291 -14.76 12.25 0.10
CA GLY A 291 -15.22 11.90 -1.24
C GLY A 291 -16.37 10.88 -1.24
N MET A 292 -16.40 9.93 -0.30
CA MET A 292 -17.54 9.01 -0.15
C MET A 292 -18.80 9.71 0.33
N LEU A 293 -18.68 10.69 1.21
CA LEU A 293 -19.83 11.52 1.61
C LEU A 293 -20.40 12.28 0.40
N ILE A 294 -19.54 12.90 -0.39
CA ILE A 294 -19.92 13.59 -1.63
C ILE A 294 -20.55 12.59 -2.62
N THR A 295 -19.99 11.40 -2.74
CA THR A 295 -20.52 10.32 -3.59
C THR A 295 -21.94 9.95 -3.18
N ALA A 296 -22.22 9.80 -1.88
CA ALA A 296 -23.55 9.47 -1.38
C ALA A 296 -24.58 10.55 -1.76
N ILE A 297 -24.22 11.82 -1.59
CA ILE A 297 -25.09 12.94 -1.98
C ILE A 297 -25.33 12.92 -3.51
N ALA A 298 -24.27 12.77 -4.30
CA ALA A 298 -24.37 12.72 -5.76
C ALA A 298 -25.26 11.56 -6.24
N VAL A 299 -25.13 10.39 -5.63
CA VAL A 299 -25.95 9.20 -5.95
C VAL A 299 -27.44 9.43 -5.65
N ILE A 300 -27.77 10.11 -4.56
CA ILE A 300 -29.17 10.45 -4.23
C ILE A 300 -29.77 11.39 -5.30
N ILE A 301 -28.99 12.36 -5.78
CA ILE A 301 -29.47 13.36 -6.75
C ILE A 301 -29.49 12.79 -8.18
N VAL A 302 -28.37 12.21 -8.62
CA VAL A 302 -28.15 11.80 -10.01
C VAL A 302 -28.67 10.39 -10.29
N GLY A 303 -28.68 9.52 -9.27
CA GLY A 303 -29.09 8.12 -9.42
C GLY A 303 -30.47 7.89 -10.03
N PRO A 304 -31.51 8.61 -9.58
CA PRO A 304 -32.84 8.53 -10.20
C PRO A 304 -32.81 8.93 -11.68
N LEU A 305 -32.10 10.02 -12.03
CA LEU A 305 -32.02 10.52 -13.41
C LEU A 305 -31.34 9.49 -14.35
N VAL A 306 -30.26 8.88 -13.91
CA VAL A 306 -29.57 7.83 -14.66
C VAL A 306 -30.46 6.62 -14.89
N LYS A 307 -31.23 6.20 -13.87
CA LYS A 307 -32.16 5.06 -13.99
C LYS A 307 -33.37 5.35 -14.88
N LEU A 308 -33.86 6.56 -14.88
CA LEU A 308 -35.00 7.00 -15.74
C LEU A 308 -34.60 7.05 -17.22
N GLU A 309 -33.39 7.53 -17.52
CA GLU A 309 -32.90 7.63 -18.90
C GLU A 309 -32.48 6.26 -19.48
N SER A 310 -31.85 5.42 -18.67
CA SER A 310 -31.38 4.10 -19.12
C SER A 310 -31.65 3.05 -18.04
N PRO A 311 -32.58 2.11 -18.27
CA PRO A 311 -32.84 1.00 -17.34
C PRO A 311 -31.60 0.17 -17.07
N GLY A 312 -31.43 -0.31 -15.81
CA GLY A 312 -30.33 -1.19 -15.42
C GLY A 312 -29.56 -0.74 -14.17
N PRO A 313 -28.38 -1.32 -13.88
CA PRO A 313 -27.61 -1.03 -12.66
C PRO A 313 -27.11 0.40 -12.68
N LEU A 314 -27.15 1.08 -11.52
CA LEU A 314 -26.64 2.46 -11.36
C LEU A 314 -25.12 2.53 -11.45
N PHE A 315 -24.44 1.56 -10.88
CA PHE A 315 -22.99 1.48 -10.88
C PHE A 315 -22.48 0.58 -12.00
N PHE A 316 -21.45 1.04 -12.67
CA PHE A 316 -20.65 0.31 -13.62
C PHE A 316 -19.33 -0.06 -12.99
N SER A 317 -18.83 -1.26 -13.24
CA SER A 317 -17.51 -1.67 -12.81
C SER A 317 -16.69 -2.22 -13.97
N GLN A 318 -15.41 -1.85 -14.03
CA GLN A 318 -14.48 -2.29 -15.05
C GLN A 318 -13.18 -2.80 -14.41
N LYS A 319 -12.61 -3.87 -14.96
CA LYS A 319 -11.29 -4.34 -14.55
C LYS A 319 -10.24 -3.35 -15.02
N ARG A 320 -9.32 -2.99 -14.13
CA ARG A 320 -8.17 -2.13 -14.38
C ARG A 320 -6.94 -2.75 -13.77
N VAL A 321 -5.80 -2.37 -14.31
CA VAL A 321 -4.51 -2.81 -13.81
C VAL A 321 -3.97 -1.76 -12.84
N GLY A 322 -3.63 -2.20 -11.64
CA GLY A 322 -3.08 -1.41 -10.55
C GLY A 322 -1.60 -1.70 -10.32
N LYS A 323 -1.15 -1.44 -9.09
CA LYS A 323 0.25 -1.58 -8.70
C LYS A 323 0.83 -2.94 -9.07
N ASN A 324 1.99 -2.92 -9.75
CA ASN A 324 2.76 -4.08 -10.20
C ASN A 324 1.98 -5.09 -11.06
N GLY A 325 0.93 -4.63 -11.77
CA GLY A 325 0.13 -5.49 -12.65
C GLY A 325 -1.08 -6.14 -11.97
N ARG A 326 -1.40 -5.83 -10.71
CA ARG A 326 -2.55 -6.40 -10.01
C ARG A 326 -3.86 -5.89 -10.59
N ILE A 327 -4.77 -6.80 -10.93
CA ILE A 327 -6.09 -6.46 -11.47
C ILE A 327 -7.03 -6.14 -10.32
N PHE A 328 -7.74 -5.00 -10.42
CA PHE A 328 -8.80 -4.61 -9.50
C PHE A 328 -10.01 -4.07 -10.28
N LYS A 329 -11.15 -3.90 -9.61
CA LYS A 329 -12.35 -3.31 -10.20
C LYS A 329 -12.45 -1.84 -9.77
N ILE A 330 -12.50 -0.93 -10.76
CA ILE A 330 -12.94 0.44 -10.49
C ILE A 330 -14.46 0.52 -10.54
N TYR A 331 -15.02 1.48 -9.80
CA TYR A 331 -16.44 1.74 -9.76
C TYR A 331 -16.74 3.15 -10.31
N LYS A 332 -17.77 3.25 -11.15
CA LYS A 332 -18.25 4.51 -11.71
C LYS A 332 -19.77 4.57 -11.66
N ILE A 333 -20.35 5.75 -11.68
CA ILE A 333 -21.77 5.90 -12.01
C ILE A 333 -21.92 5.68 -13.51
N ARG A 334 -22.92 4.90 -13.91
CA ARG A 334 -23.15 4.59 -15.31
C ARG A 334 -23.52 5.85 -16.10
N SER A 335 -22.70 6.18 -17.10
CA SER A 335 -22.85 7.33 -17.99
C SER A 335 -23.12 6.93 -19.44
N MET A 336 -23.14 5.62 -19.74
CA MET A 336 -23.33 5.08 -21.09
C MET A 336 -24.48 4.09 -21.11
N TYR A 337 -24.97 3.79 -22.31
CA TYR A 337 -25.96 2.72 -22.55
C TYR A 337 -25.38 1.34 -22.23
N GLN A 338 -26.24 0.34 -22.05
CA GLN A 338 -25.78 -1.01 -21.61
C GLN A 338 -24.92 -1.73 -22.65
N ASP A 339 -25.16 -1.47 -23.92
CA ASP A 339 -24.45 -2.06 -25.08
C ASP A 339 -23.15 -1.29 -25.48
N ALA A 340 -22.72 -0.37 -24.63
CA ALA A 340 -21.59 0.51 -24.91
C ALA A 340 -20.25 -0.21 -25.14
N GLU A 341 -20.03 -1.35 -24.46
CA GLU A 341 -18.80 -2.12 -24.61
C GLU A 341 -18.76 -2.89 -25.95
N GLU A 342 -19.91 -3.39 -26.39
CA GLU A 342 -20.03 -4.05 -27.71
C GLU A 342 -19.79 -3.06 -28.84
N ARG A 343 -20.41 -1.88 -28.75
CA ARG A 343 -20.24 -0.79 -29.74
C ARG A 343 -18.81 -0.22 -29.77
N LYS A 344 -18.03 -0.36 -28.71
CA LYS A 344 -16.65 0.13 -28.67
C LYS A 344 -15.80 -0.41 -29.81
N LYS A 345 -15.98 -1.70 -30.14
CA LYS A 345 -15.21 -2.36 -31.22
C LYS A 345 -15.45 -1.73 -32.57
N GLU A 346 -16.70 -1.29 -32.85
CA GLU A 346 -17.09 -0.67 -34.11
C GLU A 346 -16.54 0.78 -34.22
N LEU A 347 -16.35 1.46 -33.06
CA LEU A 347 -15.91 2.84 -32.99
C LEU A 347 -14.38 3.00 -32.90
N MET A 348 -13.62 1.91 -32.83
CA MET A 348 -12.15 1.96 -32.71
C MET A 348 -11.48 2.73 -33.85
N ALA A 349 -12.05 2.70 -35.07
CA ALA A 349 -11.55 3.45 -36.23
C ALA A 349 -11.67 4.98 -36.09
N GLN A 350 -12.47 5.47 -35.11
CA GLN A 350 -12.70 6.88 -34.83
C GLN A 350 -11.97 7.36 -33.57
N ASN A 351 -10.93 6.62 -33.15
CA ASN A 351 -10.12 7.02 -32.01
C ASN A 351 -9.34 8.31 -32.31
N GLU A 352 -9.43 9.29 -31.40
CA GLU A 352 -8.72 10.59 -31.51
C GLU A 352 -7.37 10.60 -30.79
N MET A 353 -6.99 9.49 -30.12
CA MET A 353 -5.70 9.37 -29.43
C MET A 353 -4.71 8.57 -30.26
N ASP A 354 -3.47 9.04 -30.28
CA ASP A 354 -2.35 8.27 -30.79
C ASP A 354 -1.90 7.25 -29.73
N GLY A 355 -1.93 5.95 -30.07
CA GLY A 355 -1.47 4.88 -29.20
C GLY A 355 -2.58 4.08 -28.49
N LEU A 356 -2.33 3.66 -27.23
CA LEU A 356 -3.09 2.60 -26.54
C LEU A 356 -4.42 3.05 -25.94
N MET A 357 -4.66 4.36 -25.79
CA MET A 357 -5.88 4.88 -25.15
C MET A 357 -6.98 5.15 -26.18
N PHE A 358 -8.24 4.92 -25.78
CA PHE A 358 -9.39 5.25 -26.59
C PHE A 358 -10.05 6.55 -26.10
N LYS A 359 -10.21 7.53 -26.97
CA LYS A 359 -10.94 8.78 -26.75
C LYS A 359 -11.69 9.19 -28.02
N MET A 360 -12.91 9.67 -27.86
CA MET A 360 -13.75 10.17 -28.93
C MET A 360 -14.58 11.35 -28.41
N LYS A 361 -14.57 12.48 -29.12
CA LYS A 361 -15.20 13.75 -28.69
C LYS A 361 -16.72 13.65 -28.57
N ASP A 362 -17.39 13.07 -29.55
CA ASP A 362 -18.84 12.86 -29.58
C ASP A 362 -19.20 11.37 -29.55
N ASP A 363 -18.92 10.72 -28.42
CA ASP A 363 -19.15 9.29 -28.25
C ASP A 363 -20.67 8.99 -28.18
N PRO A 364 -21.27 8.31 -29.20
CA PRO A 364 -22.70 8.04 -29.26
C PRO A 364 -23.20 7.06 -28.18
N ARG A 365 -22.30 6.43 -27.44
CA ARG A 365 -22.61 5.52 -26.35
C ARG A 365 -23.02 6.26 -25.07
N ILE A 366 -22.77 7.57 -24.98
CA ILE A 366 -23.00 8.37 -23.79
C ILE A 366 -24.46 8.86 -23.76
N THR A 367 -25.15 8.67 -22.63
CA THR A 367 -26.52 9.17 -22.44
C THR A 367 -26.53 10.70 -22.25
N LYS A 368 -27.69 11.37 -22.31
CA LYS A 368 -27.79 12.82 -22.10
C LYS A 368 -27.36 13.20 -20.67
N VAL A 369 -27.90 12.49 -19.67
CA VAL A 369 -27.47 12.62 -18.26
C VAL A 369 -25.99 12.24 -18.14
N GLY A 370 -25.56 11.22 -18.87
CA GLY A 370 -24.17 10.79 -18.95
C GLY A 370 -23.22 11.88 -19.40
N LYS A 371 -23.59 12.70 -20.40
CA LYS A 371 -22.78 13.86 -20.82
C LYS A 371 -22.56 14.87 -19.68
N PHE A 372 -23.61 15.15 -18.91
CA PHE A 372 -23.52 16.05 -17.76
C PHE A 372 -22.61 15.49 -16.66
N ILE A 373 -22.84 14.24 -16.23
CA ILE A 373 -22.06 13.65 -15.12
C ILE A 373 -20.58 13.42 -15.49
N ARG A 374 -20.26 13.18 -16.76
CA ARG A 374 -18.89 13.11 -17.26
C ARG A 374 -18.21 14.48 -17.31
N LYS A 375 -18.92 15.51 -17.79
CA LYS A 375 -18.41 16.88 -17.81
C LYS A 375 -18.06 17.39 -16.41
N THR A 376 -18.82 16.96 -15.39
CA THR A 376 -18.63 17.33 -13.98
C THR A 376 -17.79 16.31 -13.20
N SER A 377 -17.31 15.24 -13.86
CA SER A 377 -16.58 14.12 -13.25
C SER A 377 -17.34 13.41 -12.10
N ILE A 378 -18.65 13.61 -12.00
CA ILE A 378 -19.52 12.96 -11.00
C ILE A 378 -19.54 11.45 -11.21
N ASP A 379 -19.39 10.96 -12.44
CA ASP A 379 -19.31 9.53 -12.75
C ASP A 379 -18.13 8.83 -12.07
N GLU A 380 -17.06 9.54 -11.75
CA GLU A 380 -15.85 8.99 -11.13
C GLU A 380 -15.87 8.97 -9.60
N LEU A 381 -16.83 9.65 -8.96
CA LEU A 381 -16.93 9.74 -7.51
C LEU A 381 -16.91 8.36 -6.78
N PRO A 382 -17.55 7.28 -7.29
CA PRO A 382 -17.49 5.98 -6.62
C PRO A 382 -16.07 5.40 -6.50
N GLN A 383 -15.08 5.91 -7.24
CA GLN A 383 -13.69 5.50 -7.10
C GLN A 383 -13.07 5.91 -5.74
N PHE A 384 -13.68 6.85 -4.99
CA PHE A 384 -13.26 7.11 -3.61
C PHE A 384 -13.38 5.86 -2.72
N TRP A 385 -14.29 4.93 -3.05
CA TRP A 385 -14.31 3.61 -2.42
C TRP A 385 -13.05 2.80 -2.70
N ASN A 386 -12.53 2.84 -3.93
CA ASN A 386 -11.26 2.20 -4.26
C ASN A 386 -10.08 2.81 -3.50
N VAL A 387 -10.10 4.13 -3.28
CA VAL A 387 -9.09 4.83 -2.46
C VAL A 387 -9.15 4.38 -1.01
N LEU A 388 -10.34 4.32 -0.41
CA LEU A 388 -10.52 3.84 0.98
C LEU A 388 -10.09 2.39 1.14
N LYS A 389 -10.48 1.54 0.21
CA LYS A 389 -10.09 0.13 0.18
C LYS A 389 -8.57 -0.05 0.00
N GLY A 390 -7.91 0.91 -0.65
CA GLY A 390 -6.47 0.90 -0.88
C GLY A 390 -6.04 0.31 -2.22
N ASP A 391 -6.97 0.05 -3.13
CA ASP A 391 -6.69 -0.32 -4.52
C ASP A 391 -6.11 0.88 -5.29
N MET A 392 -6.55 2.10 -4.94
CA MET A 392 -6.13 3.37 -5.50
C MET A 392 -5.62 4.33 -4.43
N SER A 393 -5.04 5.43 -4.86
CA SER A 393 -4.71 6.62 -4.08
C SER A 393 -5.49 7.82 -4.61
N LEU A 394 -5.57 8.90 -3.86
CA LEU A 394 -6.10 10.17 -4.39
C LEU A 394 -5.27 10.65 -5.58
N VAL A 395 -3.94 10.61 -5.45
CA VAL A 395 -3.00 11.04 -6.50
C VAL A 395 -2.12 9.86 -6.93
N GLY A 396 -2.01 9.66 -8.22
CA GLY A 396 -1.19 8.61 -8.83
C GLY A 396 -1.36 8.57 -10.35
N THR A 397 -0.79 7.56 -10.98
CA THR A 397 -0.93 7.35 -12.44
C THR A 397 -2.32 6.83 -12.79
N ARG A 398 -2.82 7.10 -13.98
CA ARG A 398 -4.11 6.56 -14.43
C ARG A 398 -4.03 5.04 -14.57
N PRO A 399 -4.97 4.27 -13.98
CA PRO A 399 -4.99 2.81 -14.13
C PRO A 399 -5.35 2.42 -15.57
N PRO A 400 -4.48 1.69 -16.29
CA PRO A 400 -4.79 1.21 -17.62
C PRO A 400 -5.87 0.12 -17.61
N THR A 401 -6.52 -0.09 -18.75
CA THR A 401 -7.32 -1.29 -18.99
C THR A 401 -6.42 -2.51 -19.12
N VAL A 402 -7.01 -3.72 -19.07
CA VAL A 402 -6.24 -4.95 -19.28
C VAL A 402 -5.65 -4.98 -20.69
N ASP A 403 -6.44 -4.59 -21.70
CA ASP A 403 -6.03 -4.56 -23.10
C ASP A 403 -4.89 -3.54 -23.37
N GLU A 404 -4.92 -2.37 -22.66
CA GLU A 404 -3.83 -1.40 -22.72
C GLU A 404 -2.55 -1.99 -22.11
N PHE A 405 -2.68 -2.69 -20.98
CA PHE A 405 -1.53 -3.27 -20.28
C PHE A 405 -0.87 -4.42 -21.05
N GLU A 406 -1.62 -5.20 -21.80
CA GLU A 406 -1.09 -6.28 -22.63
C GLU A 406 -0.14 -5.76 -23.72
N GLN A 407 -0.26 -4.49 -24.07
CA GLN A 407 0.56 -3.82 -25.09
C GLN A 407 1.71 -2.98 -24.48
N TYR A 408 1.88 -2.98 -23.14
CA TYR A 408 2.92 -2.20 -22.48
C TYR A 408 4.31 -2.73 -22.79
N SER A 409 5.24 -1.81 -23.04
CA SER A 409 6.68 -2.08 -23.03
C SER A 409 7.21 -2.18 -21.58
N ALA A 410 8.48 -2.53 -21.42
CA ALA A 410 9.16 -2.52 -20.11
C ALA A 410 9.11 -1.13 -19.46
N TYR A 411 9.36 -0.08 -20.23
CA TYR A 411 9.34 1.30 -19.76
C TYR A 411 7.93 1.74 -19.30
N HIS A 412 6.89 1.35 -20.06
CA HIS A 412 5.50 1.63 -19.68
C HIS A 412 5.12 0.96 -18.34
N LYS A 413 5.69 -0.22 -18.05
CA LYS A 413 5.41 -0.94 -16.80
C LYS A 413 5.82 -0.14 -15.56
N LYS A 414 6.82 0.74 -15.65
CA LYS A 414 7.26 1.62 -14.56
C LYS A 414 6.11 2.47 -13.98
N ARG A 415 5.12 2.84 -14.82
CA ARG A 415 3.90 3.55 -14.37
C ARG A 415 3.11 2.80 -13.30
N LEU A 416 3.28 1.49 -13.22
CA LEU A 416 2.55 0.60 -12.29
C LEU A 416 3.32 0.33 -11.00
N CYS A 417 4.50 0.87 -10.79
CA CYS A 417 5.28 0.63 -9.57
C CYS A 417 4.67 1.30 -8.31
N GLN A 418 3.74 2.26 -8.52
CA GLN A 418 2.94 2.89 -7.47
C GLN A 418 1.45 2.56 -7.62
N LYS A 419 0.63 2.90 -6.59
CA LYS A 419 -0.82 2.78 -6.70
C LYS A 419 -1.36 3.77 -7.72
N PRO A 420 -2.32 3.36 -8.56
CA PRO A 420 -2.99 4.28 -9.46
C PRO A 420 -3.77 5.34 -8.69
N GLY A 421 -3.93 6.53 -9.28
CA GLY A 421 -4.61 7.67 -8.71
C GLY A 421 -6.03 7.87 -9.23
N LEU A 422 -6.84 8.55 -8.43
CA LEU A 422 -8.09 9.17 -8.88
C LEU A 422 -7.78 10.38 -9.78
N THR A 423 -6.73 11.14 -9.43
CA THR A 423 -6.14 12.20 -10.24
C THR A 423 -4.64 11.99 -10.39
N GLY A 424 -3.99 12.65 -11.34
CA GLY A 424 -2.57 12.54 -11.60
C GLY A 424 -2.02 13.71 -12.41
N VAL A 425 -0.70 13.74 -12.62
CA VAL A 425 0.00 14.87 -13.25
C VAL A 425 -0.57 15.21 -14.62
N TRP A 426 -0.68 14.26 -15.54
CA TRP A 426 -1.18 14.55 -16.86
C TRP A 426 -2.65 14.99 -16.87
N GLN A 427 -3.47 14.46 -15.93
CA GLN A 427 -4.87 14.82 -15.80
C GLN A 427 -5.08 16.29 -15.43
N VAL A 428 -4.11 16.89 -14.72
CA VAL A 428 -4.16 18.31 -14.33
C VAL A 428 -3.29 19.22 -15.20
N SER A 429 -2.51 18.67 -16.15
CA SER A 429 -1.59 19.44 -16.99
C SER A 429 -2.05 19.66 -18.42
N GLY A 430 -3.26 19.19 -18.76
CA GLY A 430 -3.79 19.35 -20.12
C GLY A 430 -4.49 18.09 -20.64
N ARG A 431 -5.46 17.60 -19.87
CA ARG A 431 -6.23 16.36 -20.14
C ARG A 431 -6.75 16.22 -21.56
N SER A 432 -7.03 17.34 -22.23
CA SER A 432 -7.62 17.40 -23.57
C SER A 432 -6.60 17.67 -24.68
N THR A 433 -5.42 18.20 -24.37
CA THR A 433 -4.43 18.67 -25.36
C THR A 433 -3.31 17.67 -25.62
N ILE A 434 -3.03 16.78 -24.66
CA ILE A 434 -1.97 15.77 -24.81
C ILE A 434 -2.58 14.52 -25.43
N THR A 435 -2.23 14.23 -26.67
CA THR A 435 -2.68 13.06 -27.44
C THR A 435 -1.63 11.97 -27.55
N ASP A 436 -0.35 12.31 -27.39
CA ASP A 436 0.75 11.38 -27.43
C ASP A 436 0.82 10.54 -26.12
N PHE A 437 0.75 9.23 -26.29
CA PHE A 437 0.83 8.30 -25.17
C PHE A 437 2.21 8.29 -24.51
N GLU A 438 3.29 8.45 -25.28
CA GLU A 438 4.65 8.46 -24.74
C GLU A 438 4.90 9.69 -23.86
N GLU A 439 4.34 10.85 -24.23
CA GLU A 439 4.41 12.05 -23.40
C GLU A 439 3.69 11.83 -22.04
N ILE A 440 2.53 11.18 -22.06
CA ILE A 440 1.81 10.81 -20.83
C ILE A 440 2.65 9.86 -19.97
N VAL A 441 3.31 8.89 -20.59
CA VAL A 441 4.20 7.95 -19.88
C VAL A 441 5.35 8.70 -19.21
N GLN A 442 6.00 9.62 -19.92
CA GLN A 442 7.10 10.42 -19.38
C GLN A 442 6.66 11.25 -18.18
N MET A 443 5.49 11.90 -18.26
CA MET A 443 4.92 12.68 -17.14
C MET A 443 4.63 11.80 -15.92
N ASP A 444 4.10 10.61 -16.14
CA ASP A 444 3.79 9.67 -15.07
C ASP A 444 5.07 9.09 -14.42
N VAL A 445 6.09 8.79 -15.23
CA VAL A 445 7.39 8.32 -14.75
C VAL A 445 8.10 9.43 -13.98
N ASP A 446 8.12 10.67 -14.49
CA ASP A 446 8.68 11.82 -13.76
C ASP A 446 8.00 12.05 -12.41
N TYR A 447 6.67 11.92 -12.36
CA TYR A 447 5.94 11.99 -11.10
C TYR A 447 6.38 10.90 -10.13
N ILE A 448 6.59 9.68 -10.58
CA ILE A 448 7.02 8.55 -9.77
C ILE A 448 8.45 8.77 -9.26
N ASP A 449 9.35 9.18 -10.13
CA ASP A 449 10.77 9.37 -9.82
C ASP A 449 11.02 10.55 -8.87
N HIS A 450 10.21 11.60 -8.95
CA HIS A 450 10.32 12.80 -8.09
C HIS A 450 9.13 12.95 -7.16
N TRP A 451 8.53 11.84 -6.72
CA TRP A 451 7.37 11.87 -5.85
C TRP A 451 7.67 12.54 -4.50
N SER A 452 6.78 13.40 -4.07
CA SER A 452 6.73 13.97 -2.72
C SER A 452 5.29 14.24 -2.30
N ILE A 453 5.04 14.29 -0.99
CA ILE A 453 3.71 14.61 -0.45
C ILE A 453 3.26 16.02 -0.86
N TRP A 454 4.19 16.96 -1.00
CA TRP A 454 3.90 18.33 -1.43
C TRP A 454 3.46 18.37 -2.90
N ARG A 455 4.03 17.51 -3.74
CA ARG A 455 3.61 17.37 -5.14
C ARG A 455 2.19 16.82 -5.22
N ASP A 456 1.83 15.86 -4.37
CA ASP A 456 0.46 15.34 -4.26
C ASP A 456 -0.54 16.43 -3.84
N ILE A 457 -0.19 17.19 -2.81
CA ILE A 457 -1.02 18.31 -2.35
C ILE A 457 -1.23 19.33 -3.47
N GLY A 458 -0.18 19.68 -4.21
CA GLY A 458 -0.26 20.59 -5.36
C GLY A 458 -1.20 20.06 -6.46
N ILE A 459 -1.13 18.77 -6.78
CA ILE A 459 -2.00 18.12 -7.76
C ILE A 459 -3.46 18.13 -7.28
N LEU A 460 -3.72 17.84 -5.99
CA LEU A 460 -5.07 17.90 -5.42
C LEU A 460 -5.68 19.30 -5.51
N PHE A 461 -4.92 20.33 -5.14
CA PHE A 461 -5.40 21.73 -5.28
C PHE A 461 -5.72 22.06 -6.73
N LYS A 462 -4.85 21.69 -7.67
CA LYS A 462 -5.07 21.92 -9.09
C LYS A 462 -6.29 21.15 -9.61
N THR A 463 -6.49 19.90 -9.13
CA THR A 463 -7.67 19.10 -9.49
C THR A 463 -8.96 19.78 -9.02
N VAL A 464 -9.03 20.23 -7.75
CA VAL A 464 -10.19 20.91 -7.21
C VAL A 464 -10.46 22.20 -7.98
N TRP A 465 -9.41 22.96 -8.29
CA TRP A 465 -9.52 24.18 -9.09
C TRP A 465 -10.14 23.92 -10.46
N LEU A 466 -9.64 22.91 -11.19
CA LEU A 466 -10.15 22.54 -12.51
C LEU A 466 -11.61 22.05 -12.46
N VAL A 467 -12.00 21.33 -11.41
CA VAL A 467 -13.40 20.87 -11.25
C VAL A 467 -14.36 22.03 -10.94
N VAL A 468 -13.91 23.02 -10.15
CA VAL A 468 -14.76 24.15 -9.70
C VAL A 468 -14.79 25.27 -10.73
N CYS A 469 -13.64 25.64 -11.28
CA CYS A 469 -13.53 26.79 -12.19
C CYS A 469 -13.76 26.44 -13.67
N GLY A 470 -13.82 25.13 -13.97
CA GLY A 470 -13.88 24.62 -15.34
C GLY A 470 -12.50 24.60 -16.00
N ASP A 471 -12.30 23.61 -16.86
CA ASP A 471 -11.13 23.56 -17.74
C ASP A 471 -11.54 24.31 -19.02
N ASP A 472 -10.85 25.41 -19.38
CA ASP A 472 -11.08 26.13 -20.66
C ASP A 472 -10.84 25.24 -21.89
N GLY A 473 -10.36 23.98 -21.67
CA GLY A 473 -10.16 22.94 -22.66
C GLY A 473 -11.13 21.74 -22.57
N ALA A 474 -12.13 21.75 -21.67
CA ALA A 474 -13.09 20.65 -21.55
C ALA A 474 -14.29 20.89 -22.49
N GLN A 475 -14.11 20.68 -23.75
CA GLN A 475 -15.20 20.45 -24.71
C GLN A 475 -15.26 18.98 -25.08
#